data_47316269eb29e4447db4dfcfc5bbc875
#
_entry.id   47316269eb29e4447db4dfcfc5bbc875
#
_cell.length_a   1.000
_cell.length_b   1.000
_cell.length_c   1.000
_cell.angle_alpha   90.00
_cell.angle_beta   90.00
_cell.angle_gamma   90.00
#
_symmetry.space_group_name_H-M   'P 1'
#
loop_
_entity.id
_entity.type
_entity.pdbx_description
1 polymer ?
#
loop_
_entity_poly.entity_id
_entity_poly.type
_entity_poly.pdbx_seq_one_letter_code
_entity_poly.pdbx_strand_id
1 'polypeptide(L)'
;MKLILHAGPMKTGSTAFQDLLACNQDALHQSGVRFRWLRLPELDDLQVVMRDEEQKGWPELLLLSHECLCRVSPKRLRSAFSMAPGKPTAILVARPLREIYPSLYLQNLKGHVMRTSSFEQFLDEQAARDRHPESAFRGQVFRYQYLEEQLNQAGCDVHWLRYSSDHLLQDLLLAISKYGSLESPLGDLVDPPKPKGLSPRRSLDGAVVSLAREINRLCKEGVVVAKERQELLMLLLDVSDRVRQSRQHLDSFRAKYANDLDDLDHELNGSFWRRIAIEEST
;
A
#
# COMPACT_ATOMS: atom_id res chain seq x y z
N MET A 1 8.44 -8.80 -24.17
CA MET A 1 8.52 -8.24 -22.80
C MET A 1 7.18 -7.72 -22.38
N LYS A 2 6.81 -7.94 -21.13
CA LYS A 2 5.65 -7.32 -20.45
C LYS A 2 6.15 -6.40 -19.32
N LEU A 3 5.46 -5.31 -19.05
CA LEU A 3 5.70 -4.44 -17.92
C LEU A 3 4.49 -4.44 -17.01
N ILE A 4 4.66 -4.93 -15.78
CA ILE A 4 3.60 -4.92 -14.75
C ILE A 4 4.01 -3.95 -13.63
N LEU A 5 3.06 -3.15 -13.18
CA LEU A 5 3.17 -2.23 -12.08
C LEU A 5 2.29 -2.70 -10.93
N HIS A 6 2.88 -3.06 -9.80
CA HIS A 6 2.12 -3.14 -8.55
C HIS A 6 2.12 -1.74 -7.93
N ALA A 7 1.02 -1.02 -8.12
CA ALA A 7 1.01 0.45 -8.01
C ALA A 7 0.36 1.02 -6.73
N GLY A 8 0.02 0.20 -5.75
CA GLY A 8 -0.65 0.64 -4.51
C GLY A 8 -2.18 0.49 -4.58
N PRO A 9 -3.00 1.16 -3.78
CA PRO A 9 -2.62 2.14 -2.75
C PRO A 9 -1.99 1.53 -1.50
N MET A 10 -1.55 2.39 -0.57
CA MET A 10 -0.99 1.94 0.71
C MET A 10 -2.02 1.18 1.56
N LYS A 11 -1.53 0.36 2.52
CA LYS A 11 -2.35 -0.43 3.47
C LYS A 11 -3.17 -1.56 2.83
N THR A 12 -2.74 -2.00 1.66
CA THR A 12 -3.33 -3.13 0.92
C THR A 12 -2.42 -4.36 0.88
N GLY A 13 -1.51 -4.52 1.86
CA GLY A 13 -0.63 -5.69 1.95
C GLY A 13 0.64 -5.62 1.10
N SER A 14 0.92 -4.49 0.44
CA SER A 14 2.07 -4.31 -0.46
C SER A 14 3.40 -4.76 0.12
N THR A 15 3.65 -4.51 1.42
CA THR A 15 4.91 -4.89 2.05
C THR A 15 5.10 -6.41 2.14
N ALA A 16 4.04 -7.16 2.51
CA ALA A 16 4.11 -8.62 2.58
C ALA A 16 4.37 -9.20 1.18
N PHE A 17 3.69 -8.65 0.17
CA PHE A 17 3.90 -9.02 -1.22
C PHE A 17 5.33 -8.70 -1.71
N GLN A 18 5.84 -7.51 -1.41
CA GLN A 18 7.21 -7.10 -1.77
C GLN A 18 8.27 -7.95 -1.06
N ASP A 19 8.06 -8.28 0.21
CA ASP A 19 8.94 -9.18 0.96
C ASP A 19 8.93 -10.60 0.33
N LEU A 20 7.76 -11.13 -0.03
CA LEU A 20 7.63 -12.42 -0.71
C LEU A 20 8.45 -12.44 -2.01
N LEU A 21 8.29 -11.45 -2.87
CA LEU A 21 9.03 -11.38 -4.13
C LEU A 21 10.53 -11.17 -3.91
N ALA A 22 10.91 -10.35 -2.94
CA ALA A 22 12.33 -10.10 -2.63
C ALA A 22 13.05 -11.34 -2.12
N CYS A 23 12.37 -12.23 -1.38
CA CYS A 23 12.92 -13.49 -0.90
C CYS A 23 13.02 -14.57 -1.99
N ASN A 24 12.31 -14.40 -3.10
CA ASN A 24 12.21 -15.40 -4.18
C ASN A 24 12.82 -14.93 -5.50
N GLN A 25 13.80 -14.01 -5.47
CA GLN A 25 14.36 -13.42 -6.70
C GLN A 25 14.94 -14.45 -7.67
N ASP A 26 15.59 -15.50 -7.17
CA ASP A 26 16.17 -16.56 -8.02
C ASP A 26 15.07 -17.35 -8.76
N ALA A 27 14.00 -17.72 -8.07
CA ALA A 27 12.86 -18.39 -8.67
C ALA A 27 12.14 -17.52 -9.70
N LEU A 28 11.96 -16.24 -9.40
CA LEU A 28 11.41 -15.25 -10.33
C LEU A 28 12.28 -15.13 -11.58
N HIS A 29 13.59 -15.03 -11.41
CA HIS A 29 14.51 -14.92 -12.54
C HIS A 29 14.47 -16.17 -13.44
N GLN A 30 14.41 -17.38 -12.84
CA GLN A 30 14.23 -18.64 -13.58
C GLN A 30 12.92 -18.69 -14.38
N SER A 31 11.88 -18.00 -13.90
CA SER A 31 10.59 -17.84 -14.58
C SER A 31 10.54 -16.65 -15.56
N GLY A 32 11.69 -16.07 -15.93
CA GLY A 32 11.75 -14.91 -16.84
C GLY A 32 11.29 -13.57 -16.24
N VAL A 33 11.06 -13.53 -14.91
CA VAL A 33 10.55 -12.35 -14.20
C VAL A 33 11.70 -11.62 -13.52
N ARG A 34 11.85 -10.34 -13.83
CA ARG A 34 12.70 -9.42 -13.06
C ARG A 34 11.84 -8.55 -12.16
N PHE A 35 11.99 -8.72 -10.84
CA PHE A 35 11.32 -7.91 -9.84
C PHE A 35 12.20 -6.76 -9.38
N ARG A 36 11.63 -5.54 -9.33
CA ARG A 36 12.28 -4.37 -8.75
C ARG A 36 11.36 -3.68 -7.76
N TRP A 37 11.75 -3.72 -6.50
CA TRP A 37 11.13 -2.93 -5.45
C TRP A 37 11.71 -1.51 -5.51
N LEU A 38 10.92 -0.57 -6.00
CA LEU A 38 11.33 0.82 -6.15
C LEU A 38 11.44 1.50 -4.78
N ARG A 39 12.40 2.41 -4.65
CA ARG A 39 12.55 3.30 -3.50
C ARG A 39 11.92 4.66 -3.81
N LEU A 40 11.59 5.45 -2.77
CA LEU A 40 10.99 6.78 -2.96
C LEU A 40 11.78 7.69 -3.91
N PRO A 41 13.13 7.81 -3.82
CA PRO A 41 13.89 8.62 -4.77
C PRO A 41 13.78 8.13 -6.23
N GLU A 42 13.62 6.83 -6.46
CA GLU A 42 13.48 6.26 -7.80
C GLU A 42 12.14 6.63 -8.45
N LEU A 43 11.10 6.92 -7.64
CA LEU A 43 9.83 7.46 -8.16
C LEU A 43 10.00 8.87 -8.72
N ASP A 44 10.99 9.60 -8.25
CA ASP A 44 11.30 10.94 -8.75
C ASP A 44 12.04 10.90 -10.10
N ASP A 45 12.68 9.78 -10.44
CA ASP A 45 13.33 9.60 -11.74
C ASP A 45 13.15 8.19 -12.33
N LEU A 46 11.90 7.85 -12.62
CA LEU A 46 11.55 6.57 -13.26
C LEU A 46 12.21 6.36 -14.63
N GLN A 47 12.58 7.43 -15.33
CA GLN A 47 13.30 7.29 -16.59
C GLN A 47 14.70 6.71 -16.41
N VAL A 48 15.39 7.08 -15.32
CA VAL A 48 16.69 6.46 -14.98
C VAL A 48 16.49 4.97 -14.66
N VAL A 49 15.45 4.63 -13.92
CA VAL A 49 15.10 3.23 -13.64
C VAL A 49 14.89 2.45 -14.94
N MET A 50 14.12 3.00 -15.89
CA MET A 50 13.83 2.33 -17.15
C MET A 50 15.07 2.19 -18.05
N ARG A 51 15.95 3.19 -18.08
CA ARG A 51 17.24 3.11 -18.82
C ARG A 51 18.16 2.04 -18.22
N ASP A 52 18.21 1.95 -16.89
CA ASP A 52 19.00 0.91 -16.21
C ASP A 52 18.49 -0.49 -16.57
N GLU A 53 17.19 -0.69 -16.64
CA GLU A 53 16.59 -1.96 -17.07
C GLU A 53 16.85 -2.25 -18.57
N GLU A 54 16.79 -1.24 -19.42
CA GLU A 54 17.14 -1.35 -20.84
C GLU A 54 18.60 -1.77 -21.04
N GLN A 55 19.54 -1.15 -20.32
CA GLN A 55 20.97 -1.47 -20.38
C GLN A 55 21.28 -2.90 -19.92
N LYS A 56 20.52 -3.44 -18.97
CA LYS A 56 20.62 -4.83 -18.52
C LYS A 56 20.00 -5.84 -19.50
N GLY A 57 19.35 -5.35 -20.55
CA GLY A 57 18.50 -6.16 -21.43
C GLY A 57 17.14 -6.45 -20.81
N TRP A 58 16.08 -6.23 -21.59
CA TRP A 58 14.72 -6.42 -21.13
C TRP A 58 14.42 -7.89 -20.76
N PRO A 59 13.84 -8.19 -19.57
CA PRO A 59 13.36 -9.53 -19.24
C PRO A 59 12.07 -9.86 -20.01
N GLU A 60 11.57 -11.08 -19.91
CA GLU A 60 10.25 -11.44 -20.43
C GLU A 60 9.16 -10.64 -19.72
N LEU A 61 9.25 -10.55 -18.39
CA LEU A 61 8.40 -9.72 -17.55
C LEU A 61 9.23 -8.85 -16.60
N LEU A 62 9.04 -7.53 -16.67
CA LEU A 62 9.52 -6.59 -15.66
C LEU A 62 8.37 -6.24 -14.71
N LEU A 63 8.55 -6.54 -13.42
CA LEU A 63 7.61 -6.20 -12.35
C LEU A 63 8.18 -5.09 -11.48
N LEU A 64 7.62 -3.89 -11.60
CA LEU A 64 7.94 -2.74 -10.75
C LEU A 64 6.92 -2.64 -9.61
N SER A 65 7.37 -2.49 -8.39
CA SER A 65 6.48 -2.39 -7.23
C SER A 65 6.82 -1.21 -6.35
N HIS A 66 5.86 -0.33 -6.15
CA HIS A 66 5.83 0.67 -5.08
C HIS A 66 4.41 1.18 -4.87
N GLU A 67 3.98 1.27 -3.62
CA GLU A 67 2.65 1.73 -3.23
C GLU A 67 2.31 3.18 -3.64
N CYS A 68 3.33 4.00 -3.94
CA CYS A 68 3.14 5.37 -4.40
C CYS A 68 3.23 5.53 -5.93
N LEU A 69 3.38 4.48 -6.72
CA LEU A 69 3.40 4.58 -8.19
C LEU A 69 2.12 5.23 -8.73
N CYS A 70 0.97 4.89 -8.19
CA CYS A 70 -0.32 5.49 -8.56
C CYS A 70 -0.42 7.01 -8.30
N ARG A 71 0.57 7.61 -7.64
CA ARG A 71 0.65 9.04 -7.30
C ARG A 71 1.67 9.81 -8.13
N VAL A 72 2.44 9.12 -8.93
CA VAL A 72 3.35 9.76 -9.90
C VAL A 72 2.49 10.34 -11.02
N SER A 73 2.78 11.59 -11.43
CA SER A 73 1.96 12.24 -12.45
C SER A 73 1.90 11.42 -13.75
N PRO A 74 0.75 11.38 -14.45
CA PRO A 74 0.59 10.62 -15.69
C PRO A 74 1.63 10.95 -16.75
N LYS A 75 2.01 12.22 -16.85
CA LYS A 75 3.05 12.68 -17.78
C LYS A 75 4.41 12.01 -17.51
N ARG A 76 4.81 11.92 -16.23
CA ARG A 76 6.08 11.29 -15.85
C ARG A 76 6.04 9.78 -16.06
N LEU A 77 4.95 9.13 -15.67
CA LEU A 77 4.74 7.69 -15.90
C LEU A 77 4.79 7.38 -17.39
N ARG A 78 4.04 8.12 -18.21
CA ARG A 78 4.03 7.95 -19.67
C ARG A 78 5.41 8.11 -20.27
N SER A 79 6.15 9.15 -19.85
CA SER A 79 7.51 9.40 -20.33
C SER A 79 8.49 8.29 -19.95
N ALA A 80 8.38 7.72 -18.76
CA ALA A 80 9.22 6.60 -18.34
C ALA A 80 8.84 5.31 -19.09
N PHE A 81 7.57 5.00 -19.18
CA PHE A 81 7.11 3.73 -19.75
C PHE A 81 7.12 3.69 -21.27
N SER A 82 7.22 4.84 -21.95
CA SER A 82 7.45 4.88 -23.42
C SER A 82 8.78 4.24 -23.85
N MET A 83 9.69 4.01 -22.93
CA MET A 83 10.95 3.28 -23.18
C MET A 83 10.76 1.76 -23.19
N ALA A 84 9.71 1.25 -22.54
CA ALA A 84 9.43 -0.18 -22.49
C ALA A 84 8.80 -0.67 -23.80
N PRO A 85 9.21 -1.84 -24.32
CA PRO A 85 8.52 -2.46 -25.44
C PRO A 85 7.17 -3.04 -25.00
N GLY A 86 6.09 -2.31 -25.24
CA GLY A 86 4.73 -2.75 -24.95
C GLY A 86 3.99 -1.86 -23.93
N LYS A 87 2.69 -2.04 -23.88
CA LYS A 87 1.80 -1.29 -22.99
C LYS A 87 1.94 -1.80 -21.55
N PRO A 88 2.15 -0.91 -20.56
CA PRO A 88 2.23 -1.32 -19.17
C PRO A 88 0.87 -1.73 -18.62
N THR A 89 0.87 -2.72 -17.73
CA THR A 89 -0.30 -3.16 -16.98
C THR A 89 -0.12 -2.78 -15.50
N ALA A 90 -1.08 -2.06 -14.94
CA ALA A 90 -1.09 -1.70 -13.52
C ALA A 90 -2.06 -2.60 -12.74
N ILE A 91 -1.56 -3.24 -11.69
CA ILE A 91 -2.35 -4.04 -10.75
C ILE A 91 -2.43 -3.26 -9.44
N LEU A 92 -3.66 -2.99 -9.01
CA LEU A 92 -3.97 -2.29 -7.77
C LEU A 92 -4.87 -3.16 -6.90
N VAL A 93 -4.83 -2.90 -5.60
CA VAL A 93 -5.69 -3.59 -4.63
C VAL A 93 -6.64 -2.57 -4.00
N ALA A 94 -7.93 -2.78 -4.17
CA ALA A 94 -8.96 -1.98 -3.52
C ALA A 94 -9.33 -2.56 -2.15
N ARG A 95 -9.42 -1.70 -1.14
CA ARG A 95 -9.75 -2.06 0.24
C ARG A 95 -10.72 -1.06 0.80
N PRO A 96 -11.78 -1.46 1.55
CA PRO A 96 -12.73 -0.53 2.15
C PRO A 96 -12.06 0.51 3.06
N LEU A 97 -12.54 1.77 3.04
CA LEU A 97 -11.96 2.86 3.83
C LEU A 97 -12.02 2.59 5.33
N ARG A 98 -13.05 1.88 5.81
CA ARG A 98 -13.17 1.45 7.20
C ARG A 98 -12.00 0.59 7.69
N GLU A 99 -11.29 -0.05 6.78
CA GLU A 99 -10.10 -0.85 7.10
C GLU A 99 -8.80 -0.09 6.90
N ILE A 100 -8.76 0.80 5.89
CA ILE A 100 -7.56 1.58 5.54
C ILE A 100 -7.32 2.70 6.55
N TYR A 101 -8.31 3.56 6.79
CA TYR A 101 -8.11 4.79 7.56
C TYR A 101 -7.67 4.55 9.00
N PRO A 102 -8.30 3.62 9.76
CA PRO A 102 -7.78 3.29 11.09
C PRO A 102 -6.36 2.75 11.05
N SER A 103 -6.05 1.87 10.07
CA SER A 103 -4.71 1.31 9.91
C SER A 103 -3.67 2.37 9.54
N LEU A 104 -4.03 3.33 8.70
CA LEU A 104 -3.19 4.46 8.30
C LEU A 104 -2.95 5.42 9.47
N TYR A 105 -3.99 5.74 10.22
CA TYR A 105 -3.87 6.57 11.41
C TYR A 105 -2.91 5.96 12.45
N LEU A 106 -3.09 4.67 12.76
CA LEU A 106 -2.23 3.95 13.68
C LEU A 106 -0.77 3.87 13.19
N GLN A 107 -0.55 3.80 11.89
CA GLN A 107 0.79 3.88 11.30
C GLN A 107 1.39 5.28 11.47
N ASN A 108 0.60 6.34 11.25
CA ASN A 108 1.05 7.72 11.38
C ASN A 108 1.41 8.09 12.83
N LEU A 109 0.78 7.44 13.81
CA LEU A 109 1.17 7.58 15.22
C LEU A 109 2.58 7.03 15.48
N LYS A 110 2.95 5.90 14.87
CA LYS A 110 4.25 5.24 15.07
C LYS A 110 5.36 5.82 14.19
N GLY A 111 4.99 6.25 13.00
CA GLY A 111 5.92 6.65 11.95
C GLY A 111 6.53 8.04 12.13
N HIS A 112 7.23 8.48 11.09
CA HIS A 112 7.89 9.79 11.05
C HIS A 112 6.92 10.97 11.07
N VAL A 113 5.65 10.76 10.72
CA VAL A 113 4.61 11.80 10.75
C VAL A 113 4.36 12.30 12.17
N MET A 114 4.61 11.45 13.18
CA MET A 114 4.43 11.79 14.61
C MET A 114 3.08 12.47 14.86
N ARG A 115 2.00 11.82 14.43
CA ARG A 115 0.65 12.41 14.52
C ARG A 115 0.25 12.65 15.97
N THR A 116 -0.30 13.83 16.22
CA THR A 116 -0.78 14.27 17.54
C THR A 116 -2.29 14.52 17.55
N SER A 117 -2.91 14.70 16.36
CA SER A 117 -4.34 14.95 16.21
C SER A 117 -5.18 13.71 16.57
N SER A 118 -6.46 13.92 16.88
CA SER A 118 -7.42 12.84 17.09
C SER A 118 -7.71 12.06 15.79
N PHE A 119 -8.41 10.94 15.90
CA PHE A 119 -8.81 10.22 14.70
C PHE A 119 -9.86 10.99 13.90
N GLU A 120 -10.77 11.70 14.56
CA GLU A 120 -11.77 12.55 13.94
C GLU A 120 -11.11 13.64 13.08
N GLN A 121 -10.13 14.35 13.64
CA GLN A 121 -9.36 15.36 12.89
C GLN A 121 -8.59 14.75 11.72
N PHE A 122 -8.02 13.55 11.91
CA PHE A 122 -7.38 12.81 10.82
C PHE A 122 -8.38 12.44 9.72
N LEU A 123 -9.58 11.98 10.11
CA LEU A 123 -10.64 11.61 9.19
C LEU A 123 -11.07 12.80 8.34
N ASP A 124 -11.31 13.96 8.96
CA ASP A 124 -11.67 15.20 8.25
C ASP A 124 -10.59 15.61 7.24
N GLU A 125 -9.31 15.60 7.66
CA GLU A 125 -8.18 15.92 6.80
C GLU A 125 -8.07 14.95 5.61
N GLN A 126 -8.27 13.65 5.86
CA GLN A 126 -8.15 12.63 4.83
C GLN A 126 -9.36 12.65 3.88
N ALA A 127 -10.57 12.81 4.40
CA ALA A 127 -11.78 12.94 3.60
C ALA A 127 -11.73 14.16 2.68
N ALA A 128 -11.27 15.31 3.19
CA ALA A 128 -11.07 16.51 2.37
C ALA A 128 -10.08 16.26 1.23
N ARG A 129 -9.00 15.52 1.51
CA ARG A 129 -7.97 15.16 0.52
C ARG A 129 -8.51 14.21 -0.55
N ASP A 130 -9.33 13.24 -0.16
CA ASP A 130 -9.91 12.27 -1.10
C ASP A 130 -11.06 12.87 -1.93
N ARG A 131 -11.75 13.91 -1.43
CA ARG A 131 -12.72 14.69 -2.22
C ARG A 131 -12.03 15.56 -3.28
N HIS A 132 -10.82 16.06 -2.98
CA HIS A 132 -10.05 16.96 -3.85
C HIS A 132 -8.65 16.39 -4.13
N PRO A 133 -8.54 15.21 -4.78
CA PRO A 133 -7.29 14.49 -4.94
C PRO A 133 -6.24 15.25 -5.77
N GLU A 134 -6.67 16.14 -6.66
CA GLU A 134 -5.81 17.01 -7.48
C GLU A 134 -5.04 18.03 -6.65
N SER A 135 -5.57 18.45 -5.50
CA SER A 135 -4.91 19.37 -4.56
C SER A 135 -4.00 18.68 -3.56
N ALA A 136 -4.04 17.35 -3.50
CA ALA A 136 -3.32 16.53 -2.54
C ALA A 136 -1.84 16.34 -2.94
N PHE A 137 -1.07 17.44 -2.99
CA PHE A 137 0.36 17.36 -3.27
C PHE A 137 1.06 16.46 -2.22
N ARG A 138 1.53 15.29 -2.63
CA ARG A 138 2.17 14.25 -1.81
C ARG A 138 1.27 13.57 -0.74
N GLY A 139 -0.03 13.85 -0.68
CA GLY A 139 -0.98 13.15 0.19
C GLY A 139 -1.29 11.74 -0.32
N GLN A 140 -1.73 10.84 0.56
CA GLN A 140 -2.31 9.56 0.14
C GLN A 140 -3.76 9.78 -0.25
N VAL A 141 -4.16 9.23 -1.40
CA VAL A 141 -5.51 9.33 -1.95
C VAL A 141 -6.09 7.93 -2.06
N PHE A 142 -7.32 7.76 -1.64
CA PHE A 142 -8.06 6.50 -1.69
C PHE A 142 -9.37 6.63 -2.49
N ARG A 143 -9.45 7.59 -3.39
CA ARG A 143 -10.48 7.70 -4.42
C ARG A 143 -10.06 6.84 -5.60
N TYR A 144 -10.56 5.62 -5.67
CA TYR A 144 -10.09 4.59 -6.59
C TYR A 144 -10.28 4.95 -8.06
N GLN A 145 -11.41 5.53 -8.40
CA GLN A 145 -11.66 6.00 -9.76
C GLN A 145 -10.62 7.03 -10.21
N TYR A 146 -10.25 7.97 -9.33
CA TYR A 146 -9.21 8.95 -9.63
C TYR A 146 -7.84 8.28 -9.86
N LEU A 147 -7.47 7.31 -9.04
CA LEU A 147 -6.19 6.57 -9.21
C LEU A 147 -6.16 5.81 -10.54
N GLU A 148 -7.29 5.20 -10.91
CA GLU A 148 -7.45 4.52 -12.19
C GLU A 148 -7.32 5.48 -13.36
N GLU A 149 -8.00 6.62 -13.32
CA GLU A 149 -7.92 7.66 -14.36
C GLU A 149 -6.48 8.17 -14.55
N GLN A 150 -5.72 8.38 -13.46
CA GLN A 150 -4.32 8.78 -13.53
C GLN A 150 -3.44 7.74 -14.26
N LEU A 151 -3.64 6.46 -13.96
CA LEU A 151 -2.89 5.37 -14.60
C LEU A 151 -3.31 5.15 -16.06
N ASN A 152 -4.61 5.24 -16.36
CA ASN A 152 -5.12 5.21 -17.73
C ASN A 152 -4.55 6.37 -18.57
N GLN A 153 -4.50 7.59 -18.01
CA GLN A 153 -3.85 8.74 -18.65
C GLN A 153 -2.35 8.53 -18.85
N ALA A 154 -1.70 7.74 -18.01
CA ALA A 154 -0.31 7.33 -18.21
C ALA A 154 -0.14 6.28 -19.32
N GLY A 155 -1.20 5.72 -19.85
CA GLY A 155 -1.20 4.71 -20.90
C GLY A 155 -1.19 3.28 -20.37
N CYS A 156 -1.47 3.05 -19.09
CA CYS A 156 -1.55 1.72 -18.50
C CYS A 156 -2.90 1.05 -18.77
N ASP A 157 -2.91 -0.28 -18.87
CA ASP A 157 -4.11 -1.09 -18.64
C ASP A 157 -4.24 -1.31 -17.14
N VAL A 158 -5.38 -0.94 -16.55
CA VAL A 158 -5.56 -0.95 -15.10
C VAL A 158 -6.46 -2.10 -14.68
N HIS A 159 -5.98 -2.90 -13.72
CA HIS A 159 -6.70 -4.01 -13.14
C HIS A 159 -6.76 -3.87 -11.62
N TRP A 160 -7.96 -4.04 -11.08
CA TRP A 160 -8.19 -3.99 -9.65
C TRP A 160 -8.41 -5.39 -9.09
N LEU A 161 -7.80 -5.64 -7.94
CA LEU A 161 -8.09 -6.78 -7.08
C LEU A 161 -8.80 -6.28 -5.83
N ARG A 162 -9.78 -7.02 -5.36
CA ARG A 162 -10.39 -6.76 -4.06
C ARG A 162 -9.49 -7.28 -2.96
N TYR A 163 -9.29 -6.49 -1.92
CA TYR A 163 -8.50 -6.93 -0.77
C TYR A 163 -9.15 -8.13 -0.07
N SER A 164 -8.38 -9.19 0.12
CA SER A 164 -8.70 -10.33 0.96
C SER A 164 -7.55 -10.57 1.93
N SER A 165 -7.82 -10.68 3.23
CA SER A 165 -6.78 -10.95 4.23
C SER A 165 -6.14 -12.33 4.02
N ASP A 166 -6.90 -13.28 3.48
CA ASP A 166 -6.55 -14.70 3.45
C ASP A 166 -5.93 -15.12 2.10
N HIS A 167 -6.29 -14.42 1.02
CA HIS A 167 -5.92 -14.82 -0.35
C HIS A 167 -5.12 -13.74 -1.12
N LEU A 168 -4.92 -12.56 -0.55
CA LEU A 168 -4.31 -11.43 -1.26
C LEU A 168 -3.01 -11.76 -2.00
N LEU A 169 -2.09 -12.47 -1.34
CA LEU A 169 -0.79 -12.81 -1.97
C LEU A 169 -0.98 -13.73 -3.16
N GLN A 170 -1.85 -14.73 -3.02
CA GLN A 170 -2.19 -15.65 -4.09
C GLN A 170 -2.88 -14.92 -5.24
N ASP A 171 -3.84 -14.05 -4.95
CA ASP A 171 -4.56 -13.27 -5.97
C ASP A 171 -3.61 -12.36 -6.75
N LEU A 172 -2.65 -11.72 -6.07
CA LEU A 172 -1.61 -10.90 -6.72
C LEU A 172 -0.70 -11.75 -7.62
N LEU A 173 -0.24 -12.91 -7.16
CA LEU A 173 0.61 -13.81 -7.94
C LEU A 173 -0.14 -14.34 -9.18
N LEU A 174 -1.40 -14.72 -9.02
CA LEU A 174 -2.26 -15.15 -10.13
C LEU A 174 -2.49 -14.03 -11.15
N ALA A 175 -2.77 -12.82 -10.69
CA ALA A 175 -2.93 -11.65 -11.57
C ALA A 175 -1.64 -11.36 -12.36
N ILE A 176 -0.47 -11.38 -11.69
CA ILE A 176 0.82 -11.18 -12.37
C ILE A 176 1.07 -12.27 -13.39
N SER A 177 0.82 -13.53 -13.06
CA SER A 177 0.98 -14.65 -14.00
C SER A 177 0.07 -14.50 -15.22
N LYS A 178 -1.20 -14.16 -14.98
CA LYS A 178 -2.21 -13.94 -16.03
C LYS A 178 -1.82 -12.79 -16.97
N TYR A 179 -1.58 -11.60 -16.42
CA TYR A 179 -1.30 -10.41 -17.22
C TYR A 179 0.16 -10.37 -17.73
N GLY A 180 1.07 -11.05 -17.05
CA GLY A 180 2.44 -11.28 -17.49
C GLY A 180 2.55 -12.31 -18.60
N SER A 181 1.47 -13.10 -18.85
CA SER A 181 1.47 -14.22 -19.79
C SER A 181 2.57 -15.25 -19.48
N LEU A 182 2.78 -15.54 -18.21
CA LEU A 182 3.77 -16.52 -17.76
C LEU A 182 3.26 -17.93 -18.05
N GLU A 183 4.12 -18.78 -18.61
CA GLU A 183 3.81 -20.19 -18.90
C GLU A 183 3.53 -21.01 -17.62
N SER A 184 4.23 -20.67 -16.53
CA SER A 184 4.03 -21.28 -15.23
C SER A 184 3.53 -20.25 -14.21
N PRO A 185 2.49 -20.55 -13.43
CA PRO A 185 2.02 -19.66 -12.37
C PRO A 185 3.13 -19.48 -11.30
N LEU A 186 3.21 -18.26 -10.72
CA LEU A 186 4.13 -17.95 -9.62
C LEU A 186 3.64 -18.54 -8.27
N GLY A 187 2.98 -19.71 -8.28
CA GLY A 187 2.30 -20.30 -7.12
C GLY A 187 3.23 -20.94 -6.08
N ASP A 188 4.45 -21.30 -6.48
CA ASP A 188 5.36 -22.09 -5.63
C ASP A 188 6.42 -21.23 -4.92
N LEU A 189 6.17 -19.92 -4.76
CA LEU A 189 7.09 -19.03 -4.05
C LEU A 189 7.07 -19.35 -2.55
N VAL A 190 8.27 -19.41 -1.97
CA VAL A 190 8.47 -19.70 -0.54
C VAL A 190 8.14 -18.48 0.30
N ASP A 191 7.33 -18.65 1.33
CA ASP A 191 7.01 -17.57 2.25
C ASP A 191 8.28 -16.97 2.90
N PRO A 192 8.35 -15.65 3.02
CA PRO A 192 9.47 -15.00 3.68
C PRO A 192 9.56 -15.44 5.15
N PRO A 193 10.76 -15.57 5.71
CA PRO A 193 10.91 -15.92 7.11
C PRO A 193 10.21 -14.91 8.00
N LYS A 194 9.38 -15.37 8.92
CA LYS A 194 8.69 -14.49 9.87
C LYS A 194 9.72 -13.70 10.67
N PRO A 195 9.60 -12.37 10.78
CA PRO A 195 10.55 -11.57 11.53
C PRO A 195 10.60 -12.02 12.99
N LYS A 196 11.80 -12.29 13.49
CA LYS A 196 12.02 -12.61 14.91
C LYS A 196 11.82 -11.34 15.74
N GLY A 197 10.94 -11.40 16.75
CA GLY A 197 10.70 -10.30 17.69
C GLY A 197 9.51 -9.40 17.35
N LEU A 198 9.39 -8.30 18.10
CA LEU A 198 8.34 -7.30 17.91
C LEU A 198 8.54 -6.55 16.57
N SER A 199 7.70 -6.85 15.61
CA SER A 199 7.74 -6.18 14.32
C SER A 199 7.26 -4.73 14.46
N PRO A 200 8.02 -3.71 14.04
CA PRO A 200 7.55 -2.32 13.99
C PRO A 200 6.35 -2.14 13.04
N ARG A 201 6.04 -3.15 12.23
CA ARG A 201 4.87 -3.19 11.32
C ARG A 201 3.55 -3.49 12.04
N ARG A 202 3.57 -3.96 13.30
CA ARG A 202 2.36 -4.21 14.08
C ARG A 202 1.61 -2.91 14.36
N SER A 203 0.29 -2.96 14.32
CA SER A 203 -0.56 -1.82 14.66
C SER A 203 -0.68 -1.67 16.16
N LEU A 204 -0.79 -0.42 16.64
CA LEU A 204 -1.16 -0.14 18.02
C LEU A 204 -2.60 -0.57 18.27
N ASP A 205 -2.89 -1.04 19.49
CA ASP A 205 -4.26 -1.23 19.96
C ASP A 205 -4.90 0.12 20.28
N GLY A 206 -6.23 0.22 20.10
CA GLY A 206 -6.98 1.43 20.39
C GLY A 206 -6.81 1.93 21.83
N ALA A 207 -6.59 1.01 22.79
CA ALA A 207 -6.39 1.34 24.20
C ALA A 207 -5.14 2.18 24.48
N VAL A 208 -4.12 2.12 23.62
CA VAL A 208 -2.86 2.86 23.79
C VAL A 208 -2.68 4.06 22.84
N VAL A 209 -3.71 4.35 22.03
CA VAL A 209 -3.68 5.44 21.03
C VAL A 209 -3.45 6.80 21.67
N SER A 210 -4.13 7.11 22.78
CA SER A 210 -3.98 8.38 23.51
C SER A 210 -2.57 8.56 24.05
N LEU A 211 -1.97 7.49 24.55
CA LEU A 211 -0.58 7.50 25.04
C LEU A 211 0.41 7.72 23.89
N ALA A 212 0.22 7.07 22.77
CA ALA A 212 1.07 7.27 21.60
C ALA A 212 1.01 8.71 21.06
N ARG A 213 -0.18 9.34 21.09
CA ARG A 213 -0.35 10.76 20.74
C ARG A 213 0.41 11.67 21.70
N GLU A 214 0.31 11.40 22.99
CA GLU A 214 0.99 12.19 24.02
C GLU A 214 2.52 12.08 23.90
N ILE A 215 3.05 10.89 23.68
CA ILE A 215 4.50 10.70 23.41
C ILE A 215 4.92 11.51 22.19
N ASN A 216 4.12 11.52 21.11
CA ASN A 216 4.42 12.31 19.93
C ASN A 216 4.38 13.83 20.23
N ARG A 217 3.44 14.29 21.05
CA ARG A 217 3.36 15.70 21.48
C ARG A 217 4.61 16.10 22.27
N LEU A 218 4.99 15.32 23.27
CA LEU A 218 6.19 15.55 24.08
C LEU A 218 7.47 15.55 23.23
N CYS A 219 7.54 14.68 22.21
CA CYS A 219 8.68 14.67 21.30
C CYS A 219 8.73 15.94 20.43
N LYS A 220 7.60 16.43 19.93
CA LYS A 220 7.54 17.68 19.17
C LYS A 220 7.88 18.91 20.02
N GLU A 221 7.56 18.88 21.29
CA GLU A 221 7.89 19.93 22.27
C GLU A 221 9.34 19.85 22.81
N GLY A 222 10.10 18.83 22.36
CA GLY A 222 11.50 18.66 22.79
C GLY A 222 11.67 18.05 24.18
N VAL A 223 10.59 17.62 24.84
CA VAL A 223 10.63 16.98 26.17
C VAL A 223 11.15 15.54 26.06
N VAL A 224 10.80 14.85 24.98
CA VAL A 224 11.23 13.47 24.67
C VAL A 224 12.06 13.50 23.38
N VAL A 225 13.27 12.96 23.42
CA VAL A 225 14.10 12.89 22.21
C VAL A 225 13.67 11.71 21.29
N ALA A 226 14.04 11.78 20.01
CA ALA A 226 13.59 10.83 19.01
C ALA A 226 13.91 9.36 19.35
N LYS A 227 15.05 9.09 20.00
CA LYS A 227 15.44 7.74 20.46
C LYS A 227 14.49 7.24 21.56
N GLU A 228 14.27 8.05 22.59
CA GLU A 228 13.36 7.71 23.69
C GLU A 228 11.92 7.52 23.20
N ARG A 229 11.47 8.37 22.28
CA ARG A 229 10.18 8.19 21.60
C ARG A 229 10.08 6.81 20.98
N GLN A 230 11.10 6.37 20.27
CA GLN A 230 11.08 5.06 19.61
C GLN A 230 11.00 3.93 20.65
N GLU A 231 11.75 4.02 21.73
CA GLU A 231 11.72 3.04 22.83
C GLU A 231 10.33 2.98 23.50
N LEU A 232 9.74 4.14 23.80
CA LEU A 232 8.40 4.23 24.37
C LEU A 232 7.32 3.65 23.44
N LEU A 233 7.42 3.91 22.14
CA LEU A 233 6.48 3.33 21.16
C LEU A 233 6.65 1.81 21.03
N MET A 234 7.86 1.27 21.17
CA MET A 234 8.09 -0.18 21.19
C MET A 234 7.48 -0.81 22.45
N LEU A 235 7.57 -0.18 23.61
CA LEU A 235 6.87 -0.61 24.82
C LEU A 235 5.35 -0.60 24.65
N LEU A 236 4.78 0.43 23.99
CA LEU A 236 3.36 0.47 23.69
C LEU A 236 2.92 -0.64 22.73
N LEU A 237 3.77 -1.05 21.79
CA LEU A 237 3.49 -2.19 20.93
C LEU A 237 3.45 -3.51 21.71
N ASP A 238 4.37 -3.71 22.65
CA ASP A 238 4.36 -4.88 23.55
C ASP A 238 3.09 -4.90 24.42
N VAL A 239 2.73 -3.77 25.02
CA VAL A 239 1.47 -3.63 25.76
C VAL A 239 0.25 -3.92 24.88
N SER A 240 0.22 -3.39 23.65
CA SER A 240 -0.86 -3.65 22.70
C SER A 240 -1.02 -5.14 22.41
N ASP A 241 0.09 -5.86 22.22
CA ASP A 241 0.05 -7.30 21.96
C ASP A 241 -0.51 -8.09 23.17
N ARG A 242 -0.10 -7.73 24.39
CA ARG A 242 -0.62 -8.35 25.62
C ARG A 242 -2.11 -8.07 25.81
N VAL A 243 -2.56 -6.84 25.53
CA VAL A 243 -3.98 -6.47 25.58
C VAL A 243 -4.79 -7.28 24.57
N ARG A 244 -4.32 -7.49 23.37
CA ARG A 244 -5.00 -8.31 22.36
C ARG A 244 -5.07 -9.77 22.74
N GLN A 245 -4.00 -10.32 23.31
CA GLN A 245 -3.99 -11.71 23.79
C GLN A 245 -4.96 -11.95 24.95
N SER A 246 -5.15 -10.94 25.82
CA SER A 246 -6.04 -11.03 26.98
C SER A 246 -7.52 -10.79 26.67
N ARG A 247 -7.82 -10.19 25.53
CA ARG A 247 -9.19 -9.87 25.11
C ARG A 247 -9.48 -10.59 23.80
N GLN A 248 -10.50 -11.43 23.76
CA GLN A 248 -11.10 -11.92 22.51
C GLN A 248 -11.82 -10.80 21.74
N HIS A 249 -11.26 -9.57 21.69
CA HIS A 249 -12.05 -8.42 21.32
C HIS A 249 -11.62 -7.76 20.03
N LEU A 250 -12.62 -7.67 19.20
CA LEU A 250 -12.90 -6.63 18.21
C LEU A 250 -12.21 -5.33 18.57
N ASP A 251 -11.53 -4.80 17.60
CA ASP A 251 -10.94 -3.48 17.60
C ASP A 251 -12.06 -2.43 17.81
N SER A 252 -12.34 -2.14 19.07
CA SER A 252 -13.39 -1.19 19.49
C SER A 252 -13.18 0.20 18.84
N PHE A 253 -11.93 0.53 18.49
CA PHE A 253 -11.58 1.74 17.80
C PHE A 253 -12.13 1.73 16.36
N ARG A 254 -12.01 0.61 15.63
CA ARG A 254 -12.58 0.49 14.28
C ARG A 254 -14.10 0.45 14.30
N ALA A 255 -14.68 -0.27 15.26
CA ALA A 255 -16.12 -0.38 15.40
C ALA A 255 -16.79 0.97 15.65
N LYS A 256 -16.15 1.84 16.44
CA LYS A 256 -16.67 3.19 16.74
C LYS A 256 -16.92 4.06 15.50
N TYR A 257 -16.08 3.92 14.47
CA TYR A 257 -16.13 4.77 13.28
C TYR A 257 -16.58 4.02 12.02
N ALA A 258 -17.09 2.80 12.18
CA ALA A 258 -17.43 1.94 11.04
C ALA A 258 -18.46 2.59 10.11
N ASN A 259 -19.56 3.12 10.67
CA ASN A 259 -20.64 3.71 9.87
C ASN A 259 -20.17 4.97 9.13
N ASP A 260 -19.50 5.89 9.82
CA ASP A 260 -18.99 7.12 9.21
C ASP A 260 -18.03 6.82 8.04
N LEU A 261 -17.22 5.76 8.19
CA LEU A 261 -16.27 5.34 7.17
C LEU A 261 -16.93 4.58 6.01
N ASP A 262 -18.00 3.83 6.26
CA ASP A 262 -18.79 3.17 5.22
C ASP A 262 -19.57 4.21 4.41
N ASP A 263 -20.14 5.25 5.03
CA ASP A 263 -20.80 6.35 4.37
C ASP A 263 -19.83 7.15 3.48
N LEU A 264 -18.64 7.46 4.00
CA LEU A 264 -17.59 8.11 3.23
C LEU A 264 -17.08 7.26 2.06
N ASP A 265 -16.88 5.95 2.27
CA ASP A 265 -16.47 5.03 1.19
C ASP A 265 -17.55 4.94 0.12
N HIS A 266 -18.83 4.93 0.51
CA HIS A 266 -19.93 4.99 -0.43
C HIS A 266 -19.96 6.31 -1.22
N GLU A 267 -19.75 7.46 -0.58
CA GLU A 267 -19.64 8.76 -1.23
C GLU A 267 -18.50 8.77 -2.28
N LEU A 268 -17.32 8.35 -1.89
CA LEU A 268 -16.10 8.47 -2.70
C LEU A 268 -15.94 7.37 -3.74
N ASN A 269 -16.31 6.15 -3.40
CA ASN A 269 -16.02 4.95 -4.17
C ASN A 269 -17.25 4.09 -4.50
N GLY A 270 -18.48 4.51 -4.21
CA GLY A 270 -19.67 3.68 -4.39
C GLY A 270 -19.91 3.21 -5.83
N SER A 271 -19.63 4.04 -6.83
CA SER A 271 -19.69 3.66 -8.25
C SER A 271 -18.61 2.65 -8.65
N PHE A 272 -17.41 2.83 -8.11
CA PHE A 272 -16.30 1.91 -8.29
C PHE A 272 -16.61 0.53 -7.72
N TRP A 273 -17.11 0.43 -6.47
CA TRP A 273 -17.47 -0.84 -5.85
C TRP A 273 -18.56 -1.59 -6.60
N ARG A 274 -19.58 -0.89 -7.13
CA ARG A 274 -20.61 -1.53 -7.96
C ARG A 274 -20.04 -2.14 -9.24
N ARG A 275 -19.10 -1.46 -9.90
CA ARG A 275 -18.45 -1.98 -11.11
C ARG A 275 -17.64 -3.22 -10.83
N ILE A 276 -16.78 -3.20 -9.81
CA ILE A 276 -15.94 -4.36 -9.45
C ILE A 276 -16.79 -5.58 -9.09
N ALA A 277 -17.91 -5.40 -8.36
CA ALA A 277 -18.80 -6.49 -8.03
C ALA A 277 -19.44 -7.16 -9.28
N ILE A 278 -19.68 -6.40 -10.34
CA ILE A 278 -20.19 -6.93 -11.61
C ILE A 278 -19.09 -7.72 -12.33
N GLU A 279 -17.88 -7.20 -12.39
CA GLU A 279 -16.73 -7.85 -13.06
C GLU A 279 -16.34 -9.18 -12.38
N GLU A 280 -16.50 -9.31 -11.06
CA GLU A 280 -16.26 -10.56 -10.32
C GLU A 280 -17.36 -11.62 -10.54
N SER A 281 -18.52 -11.21 -11.05
CA SER A 281 -19.69 -12.09 -11.26
C SER A 281 -19.80 -12.63 -12.70
N THR A 282 -18.94 -12.15 -13.59
CA THR A 282 -18.86 -12.53 -15.01
C THR A 282 -17.62 -13.36 -15.30
#